data_0bcceb0b71150d1e3e4aa68cd556521d
#
_entry.id   0bcceb0b71150d1e3e4aa68cd556521d
#
_cell.length_a   1.000
_cell.length_b   1.000
_cell.length_c   1.000
_cell.angle_alpha   90.00
_cell.angle_beta   90.00
_cell.angle_gamma   90.00
#
_symmetry.space_group_name_H-M   'P 1'
#
loop_
_entity.id
_entity.type
_entity.pdbx_description
1 polymer ?
#
loop_
_entity_poly.entity_id
_entity_poly.type
_entity_poly.pdbx_seq_one_letter_code
_entity_poly.pdbx_strand_id
1 'polypeptide(L)'
;DNVKQNKTIAYEYDTGGNILNKKEYSYTTSATLPTTPNKIITYTYGNTNWKDQLTSYNGKQITYDNIGNVLTYDGNNYTWQNGRQLAGISNSSKNQTIKYKYNENGIRTQKVVNGTITNYYLEGSKVIYEQRGNNIIYYIYDQNGNIIGLKYNDTQYYYIKNAQNDIIGILDSSLNQVVRYEYDSWGNILSIKDTNGNNITSATNIGIINPYRYRGYRYDTDSGLYYLQSRYYNPEWGRFINFDNYEHDFSVLYLVGFLAI
;
A
#
# COMPACT_ATOMS: atom_id res chain seq x y z
N ASP A 1 -8.12 18.74 4.41
CA ASP A 1 -7.13 19.82 4.22
C ASP A 1 -5.76 19.40 4.68
N ASN A 2 -4.75 19.71 3.89
CA ASN A 2 -3.36 19.39 4.23
C ASN A 2 -2.52 20.67 4.21
N VAL A 3 -2.45 21.32 5.37
CA VAL A 3 -1.66 22.57 5.58
C VAL A 3 -0.20 22.38 5.21
N LYS A 4 0.40 21.23 5.58
CA LYS A 4 1.82 20.95 5.30
C LYS A 4 2.13 20.81 3.81
N GLN A 5 1.14 20.39 3.01
CA GLN A 5 1.28 20.25 1.56
C GLN A 5 0.70 21.43 0.80
N ASN A 6 0.17 22.43 1.52
CA ASN A 6 -0.48 23.59 0.93
C ASN A 6 -1.61 23.20 -0.05
N LYS A 7 -2.41 22.17 0.33
CA LYS A 7 -3.48 21.62 -0.51
C LYS A 7 -4.77 21.41 0.27
N THR A 8 -5.88 21.66 -0.43
CA THR A 8 -7.22 21.17 -0.07
C THR A 8 -7.65 20.13 -1.09
N ILE A 9 -8.15 18.99 -0.62
CA ILE A 9 -8.58 17.87 -1.47
C ILE A 9 -10.08 17.66 -1.27
N ALA A 10 -10.83 17.63 -2.37
CA ALA A 10 -12.25 17.30 -2.37
C ALA A 10 -12.49 16.03 -3.19
N TYR A 11 -13.40 15.20 -2.71
CA TYR A 11 -13.84 13.97 -3.38
C TYR A 11 -15.28 14.11 -3.82
N GLU A 12 -15.58 13.62 -5.01
CA GLU A 12 -16.94 13.45 -5.52
C GLU A 12 -17.25 11.97 -5.63
N TYR A 13 -18.46 11.59 -5.22
CA TYR A 13 -18.89 10.21 -5.17
C TYR A 13 -20.13 9.99 -6.02
N ASP A 14 -20.32 8.78 -6.53
CA ASP A 14 -21.62 8.35 -7.05
C ASP A 14 -22.58 7.99 -5.91
N THR A 15 -23.80 7.58 -6.26
CA THR A 15 -24.83 7.16 -5.29
C THR A 15 -24.49 5.84 -4.59
N GLY A 16 -23.55 5.05 -5.12
CA GLY A 16 -23.04 3.81 -4.53
C GLY A 16 -21.84 4.02 -3.61
N GLY A 17 -21.36 5.28 -3.48
CA GLY A 17 -20.18 5.60 -2.67
C GLY A 17 -18.84 5.43 -3.39
N ASN A 18 -18.85 5.18 -4.71
CA ASN A 18 -17.61 5.12 -5.49
C ASN A 18 -17.06 6.52 -5.76
N ILE A 19 -15.75 6.70 -5.60
CA ILE A 19 -15.10 7.98 -5.94
C ILE A 19 -15.16 8.19 -7.45
N LEU A 20 -15.76 9.29 -7.90
CA LEU A 20 -15.77 9.70 -9.29
C LEU A 20 -14.61 10.64 -9.62
N ASN A 21 -14.31 11.57 -8.71
CA ASN A 21 -13.25 12.53 -8.88
C ASN A 21 -12.54 12.83 -7.56
N LYS A 22 -11.21 12.97 -7.63
CA LYS A 22 -10.38 13.59 -6.60
C LYS A 22 -9.89 14.92 -7.16
N LYS A 23 -10.29 16.03 -6.54
CA LYS A 23 -9.94 17.40 -6.96
C LYS A 23 -8.96 18.00 -5.99
N GLU A 24 -7.83 18.49 -6.48
CA GLU A 24 -6.81 19.17 -5.68
C GLU A 24 -6.90 20.68 -5.91
N TYR A 25 -6.94 21.44 -4.83
CA TYR A 25 -6.93 22.90 -4.82
C TYR A 25 -5.72 23.41 -4.02
N SER A 26 -5.35 24.66 -4.22
CA SER A 26 -4.48 25.35 -3.25
C SER A 26 -5.14 25.35 -1.88
N TYR A 27 -4.33 25.28 -0.81
CA TYR A 27 -4.87 25.23 0.55
C TYR A 27 -5.79 26.41 0.81
N THR A 28 -6.96 26.12 1.37
CA THR A 28 -7.94 27.12 1.78
C THR A 28 -8.67 26.65 3.03
N THR A 29 -8.99 27.58 3.92
CA THR A 29 -9.86 27.38 5.09
C THR A 29 -11.30 27.85 4.80
N SER A 30 -11.56 28.36 3.58
CA SER A 30 -12.89 28.80 3.16
C SER A 30 -13.85 27.61 3.08
N ALA A 31 -15.08 27.81 3.54
CA ALA A 31 -16.17 26.84 3.36
C ALA A 31 -16.53 26.63 1.88
N THR A 32 -16.23 27.62 1.03
CA THR A 32 -16.45 27.53 -0.41
C THR A 32 -15.13 27.28 -1.13
N LEU A 33 -15.05 26.19 -1.88
CA LEU A 33 -13.89 25.87 -2.69
C LEU A 33 -13.78 26.80 -3.90
N PRO A 34 -12.56 27.05 -4.40
CA PRO A 34 -12.36 27.72 -5.68
C PRO A 34 -13.10 26.97 -6.81
N THR A 35 -13.56 27.69 -7.82
CA THR A 35 -14.29 27.10 -8.95
C THR A 35 -13.43 26.16 -9.80
N THR A 36 -12.12 26.42 -9.88
CA THR A 36 -11.19 25.65 -10.71
C THR A 36 -10.17 24.92 -9.84
N PRO A 37 -10.16 23.57 -9.84
CA PRO A 37 -9.12 22.80 -9.17
C PRO A 37 -7.79 22.89 -9.92
N ASN A 38 -6.69 22.77 -9.19
CA ASN A 38 -5.34 22.71 -9.77
C ASN A 38 -5.10 21.37 -10.49
N LYS A 39 -5.79 20.31 -10.03
CA LYS A 39 -5.70 18.96 -10.61
C LYS A 39 -7.00 18.20 -10.38
N ILE A 40 -7.40 17.42 -11.38
CA ILE A 40 -8.51 16.47 -11.27
C ILE A 40 -7.96 15.08 -11.59
N ILE A 41 -8.27 14.10 -10.74
CA ILE A 41 -8.03 12.69 -10.97
C ILE A 41 -9.40 12.04 -11.11
N THR A 42 -9.65 11.40 -12.25
CA THR A 42 -10.93 10.79 -12.58
C THR A 42 -10.92 9.29 -12.35
N TYR A 43 -12.05 8.76 -11.89
CA TYR A 43 -12.31 7.34 -11.70
C TYR A 43 -13.50 6.96 -12.56
N THR A 44 -13.38 5.89 -13.34
CA THR A 44 -14.46 5.42 -14.24
C THR A 44 -14.85 3.98 -13.91
N TYR A 45 -16.16 3.74 -13.87
CA TYR A 45 -16.78 2.45 -13.56
C TYR A 45 -17.65 2.03 -14.77
N GLY A 46 -17.01 1.42 -15.75
CA GLY A 46 -17.66 1.10 -17.04
C GLY A 46 -18.23 -0.31 -17.15
N ASN A 47 -18.11 -1.15 -16.11
CA ASN A 47 -18.62 -2.50 -16.14
C ASN A 47 -20.10 -2.52 -15.79
N THR A 48 -20.96 -2.93 -16.73
CA THR A 48 -22.42 -2.98 -16.53
C THR A 48 -22.88 -4.06 -15.56
N ASN A 49 -22.13 -5.17 -15.46
CA ASN A 49 -22.43 -6.30 -14.57
C ASN A 49 -21.86 -6.12 -13.17
N TRP A 50 -20.77 -5.36 -13.06
CA TRP A 50 -20.10 -5.08 -11.79
C TRP A 50 -19.85 -3.57 -11.67
N LYS A 51 -20.85 -2.86 -11.19
CA LYS A 51 -20.90 -1.39 -11.21
C LYS A 51 -19.81 -0.72 -10.35
N ASP A 52 -19.27 -1.43 -9.33
CA ASP A 52 -18.23 -0.90 -8.46
C ASP A 52 -16.81 -1.24 -8.94
N GLN A 53 -16.69 -1.92 -10.09
CA GLN A 53 -15.39 -2.24 -10.66
C GLN A 53 -14.78 -1.03 -11.35
N LEU A 54 -13.64 -0.56 -10.84
CA LEU A 54 -12.89 0.58 -11.40
C LEU A 54 -12.26 0.18 -12.73
N THR A 55 -12.79 0.66 -13.84
CA THR A 55 -12.33 0.30 -15.19
C THR A 55 -11.32 1.27 -15.78
N SER A 56 -11.21 2.49 -15.20
CA SER A 56 -10.17 3.45 -15.58
C SER A 56 -9.83 4.38 -14.41
N TYR A 57 -8.56 4.66 -14.25
CA TYR A 57 -8.03 5.62 -13.29
C TYR A 57 -7.20 6.67 -14.02
N ASN A 58 -7.56 7.95 -13.88
CA ASN A 58 -6.91 9.09 -14.52
C ASN A 58 -6.68 8.88 -16.03
N GLY A 59 -7.71 8.37 -16.72
CA GLY A 59 -7.70 8.06 -18.16
C GLY A 59 -6.97 6.78 -18.57
N LYS A 60 -6.31 6.07 -17.64
CA LYS A 60 -5.62 4.82 -17.93
C LYS A 60 -6.54 3.63 -17.65
N GLN A 61 -6.71 2.76 -18.63
CA GLN A 61 -7.57 1.58 -18.55
C GLN A 61 -7.03 0.54 -17.57
N ILE A 62 -7.94 -0.12 -16.87
CA ILE A 62 -7.68 -1.27 -16.00
C ILE A 62 -8.46 -2.45 -16.55
N THR A 63 -7.79 -3.58 -16.75
CA THR A 63 -8.44 -4.83 -17.17
C THR A 63 -8.39 -5.86 -16.06
N TYR A 64 -9.36 -6.79 -16.08
CA TYR A 64 -9.57 -7.77 -15.03
C TYR A 64 -9.74 -9.17 -15.60
N ASP A 65 -9.46 -10.19 -14.80
CA ASP A 65 -9.92 -11.54 -15.05
C ASP A 65 -11.40 -11.72 -14.65
N ASN A 66 -11.95 -12.91 -14.88
CA ASN A 66 -13.37 -13.20 -14.65
C ASN A 66 -13.78 -13.17 -13.17
N ILE A 67 -12.83 -13.21 -12.24
CA ILE A 67 -13.08 -13.14 -10.78
C ILE A 67 -12.71 -11.80 -10.18
N GLY A 68 -12.25 -10.83 -10.99
CA GLY A 68 -12.00 -9.45 -10.57
C GLY A 68 -10.58 -9.15 -10.12
N ASN A 69 -9.60 -10.00 -10.41
CA ASN A 69 -8.21 -9.62 -10.23
C ASN A 69 -7.73 -8.74 -11.39
N VAL A 70 -6.96 -7.72 -11.10
CA VAL A 70 -6.38 -6.83 -12.12
C VAL A 70 -5.42 -7.59 -13.01
N LEU A 71 -5.58 -7.49 -14.34
CA LEU A 71 -4.68 -8.06 -15.33
C LEU A 71 -3.70 -7.02 -15.88
N THR A 72 -4.18 -5.81 -16.18
CA THR A 72 -3.31 -4.76 -16.73
C THR A 72 -3.64 -3.40 -16.17
N TYR A 73 -2.61 -2.58 -15.93
CA TYR A 73 -2.72 -1.16 -15.63
C TYR A 73 -1.39 -0.45 -15.88
N ASP A 74 -1.41 0.68 -16.60
CA ASP A 74 -0.28 1.58 -16.81
C ASP A 74 1.03 0.88 -17.22
N GLY A 75 0.91 -0.03 -18.21
CA GLY A 75 2.02 -0.84 -18.72
C GLY A 75 2.43 -2.01 -17.80
N ASN A 76 1.84 -2.14 -16.63
CA ASN A 76 2.01 -3.33 -15.80
C ASN A 76 1.07 -4.44 -16.28
N ASN A 77 1.59 -5.68 -16.35
CA ASN A 77 0.83 -6.90 -16.51
C ASN A 77 0.94 -7.71 -15.23
N TYR A 78 -0.19 -8.12 -14.68
CA TYR A 78 -0.31 -8.88 -13.45
C TYR A 78 -0.66 -10.33 -13.77
N THR A 79 0.00 -11.27 -13.12
CA THR A 79 -0.29 -12.70 -13.24
C THR A 79 -0.73 -13.25 -11.90
N TRP A 80 -1.74 -14.12 -11.91
CA TRP A 80 -2.35 -14.66 -10.71
C TRP A 80 -2.25 -16.18 -10.68
N GLN A 81 -2.23 -16.77 -9.48
CA GLN A 81 -2.27 -18.21 -9.24
C GLN A 81 -3.22 -18.52 -8.08
N ASN A 82 -3.73 -19.75 -8.02
CA ASN A 82 -4.62 -20.19 -6.95
C ASN A 82 -5.80 -19.20 -6.71
N GLY A 83 -6.35 -18.67 -7.81
CA GLY A 83 -7.44 -17.71 -7.83
C GLY A 83 -7.00 -16.27 -7.53
N ARG A 84 -6.40 -15.98 -6.39
CA ARG A 84 -6.16 -14.59 -5.93
C ARG A 84 -4.73 -14.27 -5.49
N GLN A 85 -3.82 -15.22 -5.55
CA GLN A 85 -2.42 -14.98 -5.20
C GLN A 85 -1.71 -14.30 -6.36
N LEU A 86 -1.15 -13.14 -6.15
CA LEU A 86 -0.36 -12.44 -7.16
C LEU A 86 0.93 -13.21 -7.44
N ALA A 87 1.02 -13.85 -8.59
CA ALA A 87 2.21 -14.63 -8.98
C ALA A 87 3.34 -13.73 -9.48
N GLY A 88 2.99 -12.62 -10.14
CA GLY A 88 3.99 -11.68 -10.62
C GLY A 88 3.43 -10.42 -11.26
N ILE A 89 4.34 -9.48 -11.49
CA ILE A 89 4.11 -8.22 -12.20
C ILE A 89 5.23 -8.05 -13.20
N SER A 90 4.90 -7.68 -14.45
CA SER A 90 5.89 -7.31 -15.45
C SER A 90 5.55 -5.96 -16.08
N ASN A 91 6.59 -5.16 -16.36
CA ASN A 91 6.46 -3.89 -17.05
C ASN A 91 7.66 -3.72 -17.99
N SER A 92 7.42 -3.87 -19.29
CA SER A 92 8.49 -3.82 -20.30
C SER A 92 9.11 -2.41 -20.42
N SER A 93 8.30 -1.36 -20.30
CA SER A 93 8.78 0.02 -20.39
C SER A 93 9.71 0.42 -19.25
N LYS A 94 9.51 -0.21 -18.06
CA LYS A 94 10.35 0.00 -16.87
C LYS A 94 11.47 -1.05 -16.75
N ASN A 95 11.55 -2.01 -17.69
CA ASN A 95 12.43 -3.18 -17.59
C ASN A 95 12.30 -3.87 -16.22
N GLN A 96 11.07 -4.07 -15.75
CA GLN A 96 10.78 -4.60 -14.42
C GLN A 96 10.04 -5.92 -14.50
N THR A 97 10.51 -6.88 -13.71
CA THR A 97 9.83 -8.15 -13.45
C THR A 97 9.85 -8.44 -11.96
N ILE A 98 8.67 -8.68 -11.40
CA ILE A 98 8.50 -9.08 -10.00
C ILE A 98 7.82 -10.45 -9.99
N LYS A 99 8.31 -11.37 -9.17
CA LYS A 99 7.71 -12.68 -8.94
C LYS A 99 7.53 -12.93 -7.46
N TYR A 100 6.45 -13.62 -7.09
CA TYR A 100 6.14 -13.96 -5.70
C TYR A 100 5.97 -15.46 -5.53
N LYS A 101 6.35 -15.97 -4.35
CA LYS A 101 6.03 -17.34 -3.92
C LYS A 101 5.32 -17.31 -2.58
N TYR A 102 4.49 -18.32 -2.36
CA TYR A 102 3.66 -18.47 -1.17
C TYR A 102 3.82 -19.87 -0.61
N ASN A 103 3.57 -20.03 0.68
CA ASN A 103 3.43 -21.34 1.31
C ASN A 103 2.01 -21.91 1.08
N GLU A 104 1.74 -23.10 1.62
CA GLU A 104 0.44 -23.77 1.54
C GLU A 104 -0.72 -22.97 2.15
N ASN A 105 -0.43 -22.12 3.16
CA ASN A 105 -1.40 -21.25 3.81
C ASN A 105 -1.62 -19.93 3.05
N GLY A 106 -1.01 -19.77 1.87
CA GLY A 106 -1.16 -18.56 1.05
C GLY A 106 -0.36 -17.35 1.57
N ILE A 107 0.58 -17.56 2.51
CA ILE A 107 1.44 -16.50 3.03
C ILE A 107 2.71 -16.40 2.18
N ARG A 108 3.07 -15.19 1.78
CA ARG A 108 4.22 -14.92 0.91
C ARG A 108 5.54 -15.28 1.58
N THR A 109 6.32 -16.16 0.91
CA THR A 109 7.63 -16.64 1.38
C THR A 109 8.81 -16.08 0.57
N GLN A 110 8.57 -15.57 -0.63
CA GLN A 110 9.64 -15.02 -1.47
C GLN A 110 9.12 -13.90 -2.38
N LYS A 111 9.96 -12.91 -2.61
CA LYS A 111 9.83 -11.91 -3.69
C LYS A 111 11.11 -11.90 -4.52
N VAL A 112 10.99 -11.87 -5.84
CA VAL A 112 12.12 -11.74 -6.77
C VAL A 112 11.87 -10.52 -7.62
N VAL A 113 12.79 -9.55 -7.61
CA VAL A 113 12.74 -8.34 -8.44
C VAL A 113 13.95 -8.31 -9.36
N ASN A 114 13.73 -8.42 -10.66
CA ASN A 114 14.80 -8.45 -11.69
C ASN A 114 15.94 -9.43 -11.31
N GLY A 115 15.58 -10.64 -10.83
CA GLY A 115 16.52 -11.66 -10.41
C GLY A 115 17.00 -11.53 -8.95
N THR A 116 16.82 -10.39 -8.29
CA THR A 116 17.21 -10.21 -6.89
C THR A 116 16.16 -10.85 -5.97
N ILE A 117 16.59 -11.82 -5.16
CA ILE A 117 15.73 -12.61 -4.28
C ILE A 117 15.66 -11.99 -2.89
N THR A 118 14.45 -11.87 -2.34
CA THR A 118 14.17 -11.63 -0.92
C THR A 118 13.37 -12.82 -0.38
N ASN A 119 13.89 -13.52 0.61
CA ASN A 119 13.20 -14.60 1.30
C ASN A 119 12.58 -14.08 2.59
N TYR A 120 11.37 -14.53 2.89
CA TYR A 120 10.64 -14.23 4.12
C TYR A 120 10.54 -15.48 4.99
N TYR A 121 10.99 -15.40 6.22
CA TYR A 121 10.94 -16.48 7.20
C TYR A 121 9.83 -16.19 8.18
N LEU A 122 8.94 -17.17 8.34
CA LEU A 122 7.64 -16.98 8.97
C LEU A 122 7.51 -17.76 10.28
N GLU A 123 6.78 -17.19 11.23
CA GLU A 123 6.13 -17.89 12.32
C GLU A 123 4.62 -17.70 12.19
N GLY A 124 3.89 -18.74 11.80
CA GLY A 124 2.51 -18.63 11.36
C GLY A 124 2.38 -17.69 10.14
N SER A 125 1.65 -16.59 10.29
CA SER A 125 1.50 -15.57 9.25
C SER A 125 2.45 -14.38 9.39
N LYS A 126 3.24 -14.32 10.48
CA LYS A 126 4.16 -13.20 10.77
C LYS A 126 5.52 -13.44 10.13
N VAL A 127 6.08 -12.42 9.51
CA VAL A 127 7.47 -12.44 9.04
C VAL A 127 8.38 -12.17 10.23
N ILE A 128 9.16 -13.16 10.66
CA ILE A 128 10.13 -13.01 11.77
C ILE A 128 11.37 -12.30 11.28
N TYR A 129 11.85 -12.69 10.10
CA TYR A 129 12.94 -11.97 9.44
C TYR A 129 12.85 -12.15 7.93
N GLU A 130 13.53 -11.27 7.22
CA GLU A 130 13.74 -11.39 5.77
C GLU A 130 15.20 -11.25 5.42
N GLN A 131 15.58 -11.87 4.32
CA GLN A 131 16.94 -11.85 3.82
C GLN A 131 16.99 -11.51 2.34
N ARG A 132 17.81 -10.52 2.00
CA ARG A 132 18.12 -10.11 0.62
C ARG A 132 19.64 -10.04 0.45
N GLY A 133 20.22 -11.07 -0.17
CA GLY A 133 21.67 -11.23 -0.20
C GLY A 133 22.24 -11.34 1.21
N ASN A 134 23.18 -10.48 1.57
CA ASN A 134 23.79 -10.44 2.92
C ASN A 134 23.01 -9.56 3.90
N ASN A 135 22.00 -8.81 3.43
CA ASN A 135 21.21 -7.96 4.31
C ASN A 135 20.08 -8.76 4.96
N ILE A 136 19.98 -8.65 6.28
CA ILE A 136 18.95 -9.31 7.09
C ILE A 136 18.20 -8.25 7.90
N ILE A 137 16.87 -8.36 7.89
CA ILE A 137 16.01 -7.58 8.76
C ILE A 137 15.25 -8.53 9.66
N TYR A 138 15.46 -8.45 10.97
CA TYR A 138 14.63 -9.11 11.97
C TYR A 138 13.52 -8.17 12.41
N TYR A 139 12.32 -8.69 12.61
CA TYR A 139 11.18 -7.93 13.09
C TYR A 139 10.92 -8.19 14.56
N ILE A 140 10.58 -7.14 15.29
CA ILE A 140 10.36 -7.21 16.74
C ILE A 140 8.87 -7.01 16.99
N TYR A 141 8.28 -7.93 17.73
CA TYR A 141 6.86 -7.95 18.07
C TYR A 141 6.70 -7.85 19.59
N ASP A 142 5.60 -7.23 20.04
CA ASP A 142 5.16 -7.25 21.42
C ASP A 142 4.48 -8.59 21.76
N GLN A 143 4.09 -8.75 23.03
CA GLN A 143 3.40 -9.97 23.53
C GLN A 143 2.04 -10.21 22.84
N ASN A 144 1.40 -9.16 22.33
CA ASN A 144 0.14 -9.25 21.59
C ASN A 144 0.35 -9.53 20.10
N GLY A 145 1.62 -9.59 19.66
CA GLY A 145 1.98 -9.82 18.28
C GLY A 145 1.91 -8.59 17.38
N ASN A 146 1.86 -7.38 17.96
CA ASN A 146 1.99 -6.16 17.19
C ASN A 146 3.46 -5.91 16.88
N ILE A 147 3.74 -5.52 15.65
CA ILE A 147 5.10 -5.15 15.28
C ILE A 147 5.48 -3.83 15.97
N ILE A 148 6.62 -3.79 16.66
CA ILE A 148 7.09 -2.63 17.42
C ILE A 148 8.45 -2.10 16.94
N GLY A 149 9.14 -2.83 16.07
CA GLY A 149 10.45 -2.39 15.57
C GLY A 149 11.07 -3.41 14.64
N LEU A 150 12.33 -3.17 14.32
CA LEU A 150 13.16 -4.05 13.52
C LEU A 150 14.64 -3.96 13.94
N LYS A 151 15.41 -4.99 13.59
CA LYS A 151 16.87 -4.99 13.65
C LYS A 151 17.40 -5.18 12.22
N TYR A 152 18.16 -4.23 11.72
CA TYR A 152 18.78 -4.28 10.39
C TYR A 152 20.30 -4.30 10.54
N ASN A 153 20.93 -5.37 10.05
CA ASN A 153 22.38 -5.56 10.10
C ASN A 153 22.97 -5.15 11.47
N ASP A 154 22.46 -5.76 12.54
CA ASP A 154 22.82 -5.52 13.94
C ASP A 154 22.40 -4.19 14.59
N THR A 155 21.86 -3.24 13.84
CA THR A 155 21.32 -2.00 14.40
C THR A 155 19.83 -2.14 14.67
N GLN A 156 19.43 -1.85 15.92
CA GLN A 156 18.03 -1.92 16.36
C GLN A 156 17.32 -0.60 16.18
N TYR A 157 16.05 -0.68 15.76
CA TYR A 157 15.15 0.47 15.54
C TYR A 157 13.76 0.17 16.09
N TYR A 158 13.04 1.22 16.52
CA TYR A 158 11.69 1.12 17.04
C TYR A 158 10.72 1.96 16.22
N TYR A 159 9.45 1.57 16.17
CA TYR A 159 8.43 2.28 15.43
C TYR A 159 7.68 3.29 16.30
N ILE A 160 7.47 4.49 15.74
CA ILE A 160 6.47 5.44 16.23
C ILE A 160 5.21 5.17 15.43
N LYS A 161 4.08 4.94 16.12
CA LYS A 161 2.78 4.67 15.51
C LYS A 161 1.75 5.71 15.95
N ASN A 162 0.79 5.99 15.06
CA ASN A 162 -0.41 6.72 15.44
C ASN A 162 -1.51 5.78 15.94
N ALA A 163 -2.67 6.33 16.32
CA ALA A 163 -3.83 5.57 16.80
C ALA A 163 -4.41 4.59 15.76
N GLN A 164 -4.10 4.77 14.49
CA GLN A 164 -4.54 3.90 13.38
C GLN A 164 -3.52 2.82 13.03
N ASN A 165 -2.44 2.68 13.82
CA ASN A 165 -1.29 1.80 13.55
C ASN A 165 -0.45 2.18 12.32
N ASP A 166 -0.61 3.39 11.76
CA ASP A 166 0.34 3.86 10.76
C ASP A 166 1.70 4.03 11.40
N ILE A 167 2.76 3.51 10.77
CA ILE A 167 4.13 3.79 11.20
C ILE A 167 4.48 5.19 10.69
N ILE A 168 4.52 6.15 11.61
CA ILE A 168 4.75 7.56 11.31
C ILE A 168 6.20 7.99 11.56
N GLY A 169 7.03 7.09 12.11
CA GLY A 169 8.45 7.36 12.34
C GLY A 169 9.23 6.14 12.79
N ILE A 170 10.55 6.30 12.81
CA ILE A 170 11.51 5.33 13.32
C ILE A 170 12.43 6.01 14.32
N LEU A 171 12.65 5.35 15.46
CA LEU A 171 13.65 5.69 16.47
C LEU A 171 14.88 4.79 16.32
N ASP A 172 16.05 5.31 16.60
CA ASP A 172 17.27 4.52 16.78
C ASP A 172 17.31 3.84 18.18
N SER A 173 18.37 3.11 18.46
CA SER A 173 18.59 2.42 19.75
C SER A 173 18.71 3.37 20.95
N SER A 174 19.01 4.65 20.71
CA SER A 174 19.07 5.71 21.73
C SER A 174 17.74 6.46 21.86
N LEU A 175 16.68 5.97 21.17
CA LEU A 175 15.33 6.55 21.11
C LEU A 175 15.27 7.94 20.46
N ASN A 176 16.26 8.31 19.65
CA ASN A 176 16.17 9.52 18.83
C ASN A 176 15.38 9.20 17.57
N GLN A 177 14.46 10.08 17.18
CA GLN A 177 13.75 9.91 15.91
C GLN A 177 14.72 10.15 14.74
N VAL A 178 14.86 9.14 13.86
CA VAL A 178 15.76 9.20 12.68
C VAL A 178 15.00 9.24 11.37
N VAL A 179 13.71 8.86 11.37
CA VAL A 179 12.84 8.88 10.20
C VAL A 179 11.46 9.38 10.58
N ARG A 180 10.88 10.17 9.69
CA ARG A 180 9.47 10.58 9.73
C ARG A 180 8.79 10.22 8.40
N TYR A 181 7.61 9.58 8.49
CA TYR A 181 6.73 9.28 7.36
C TYR A 181 5.49 10.15 7.39
N GLU A 182 5.04 10.58 6.22
CA GLU A 182 3.77 11.26 6.02
C GLU A 182 2.99 10.55 4.92
N TYR A 183 1.69 10.36 5.15
CA TYR A 183 0.77 9.67 4.24
C TYR A 183 -0.43 10.56 3.94
N ASP A 184 -1.06 10.34 2.78
CA ASP A 184 -2.43 10.79 2.59
C ASP A 184 -3.43 9.82 3.25
N SER A 185 -4.72 10.14 3.17
CA SER A 185 -5.79 9.33 3.78
C SER A 185 -5.90 7.91 3.21
N TRP A 186 -5.29 7.65 2.05
CA TRP A 186 -5.31 6.36 1.36
C TRP A 186 -4.01 5.58 1.51
N GLY A 187 -3.03 6.13 2.22
CA GLY A 187 -1.75 5.47 2.46
C GLY A 187 -0.69 5.74 1.39
N ASN A 188 -0.92 6.68 0.46
CA ASN A 188 0.15 7.16 -0.40
C ASN A 188 1.23 7.82 0.46
N ILE A 189 2.49 7.44 0.25
CA ILE A 189 3.62 8.04 0.93
C ILE A 189 3.86 9.43 0.34
N LEU A 190 3.62 10.46 1.14
CA LEU A 190 3.80 11.85 0.75
C LEU A 190 5.24 12.32 0.96
N SER A 191 5.87 11.87 2.06
CA SER A 191 7.28 12.16 2.32
C SER A 191 7.89 11.13 3.27
N ILE A 192 9.20 10.95 3.12
CA ILE A 192 10.07 10.24 4.05
C ILE A 192 11.20 11.22 4.38
N LYS A 193 11.28 11.66 5.64
CA LYS A 193 12.18 12.74 6.05
C LYS A 193 13.11 12.32 7.19
N ASP A 194 14.26 12.94 7.25
CA ASP A 194 15.17 12.90 8.40
C ASP A 194 14.73 13.87 9.51
N THR A 195 15.52 13.93 10.59
CA THR A 195 15.28 14.82 11.73
C THR A 195 15.37 16.32 11.40
N ASN A 196 16.10 16.66 10.34
CA ASN A 196 16.26 18.04 9.87
C ASN A 196 15.17 18.45 8.87
N GLY A 197 14.25 17.52 8.54
CA GLY A 197 13.17 17.76 7.57
C GLY A 197 13.59 17.55 6.11
N ASN A 198 14.81 17.06 5.84
CA ASN A 198 15.25 16.75 4.48
C ASN A 198 14.65 15.44 3.99
N ASN A 199 14.36 15.36 2.70
CA ASN A 199 13.86 14.13 2.09
C ASN A 199 14.93 13.04 2.10
N ILE A 200 14.57 11.85 2.59
CA ILE A 200 15.39 10.65 2.53
C ILE A 200 15.15 9.98 1.18
N THR A 201 16.21 9.91 0.34
CA THR A 201 16.18 9.29 -0.99
C THR A 201 17.14 8.11 -1.13
N SER A 202 18.10 7.97 -0.21
CA SER A 202 19.10 6.90 -0.25
C SER A 202 18.45 5.54 -0.01
N ALA A 203 18.64 4.61 -0.94
CA ALA A 203 18.14 3.23 -0.85
C ALA A 203 18.72 2.43 0.33
N THR A 204 19.82 2.90 0.92
CA THR A 204 20.46 2.28 2.10
C THR A 204 19.97 2.86 3.43
N ASN A 205 19.17 3.92 3.40
CA ASN A 205 18.60 4.51 4.62
C ASN A 205 17.47 3.63 5.18
N ILE A 206 17.43 3.48 6.51
CA ILE A 206 16.41 2.68 7.20
C ILE A 206 14.98 3.16 6.88
N GLY A 207 14.81 4.44 6.58
CA GLY A 207 13.54 5.01 6.14
C GLY A 207 13.04 4.45 4.81
N ILE A 208 13.93 4.04 3.91
CA ILE A 208 13.59 3.38 2.64
C ILE A 208 13.53 1.86 2.81
N ILE A 209 14.47 1.29 3.55
CA ILE A 209 14.60 -0.15 3.78
C ILE A 209 13.40 -0.72 4.53
N ASN A 210 12.91 -0.02 5.58
CA ASN A 210 11.75 -0.48 6.34
C ASN A 210 10.53 -0.69 5.43
N PRO A 211 9.96 -1.90 5.36
CA PRO A 211 8.79 -2.14 4.52
C PRO A 211 7.46 -1.82 5.21
N TYR A 212 7.41 -1.80 6.54
CA TYR A 212 6.16 -1.55 7.25
C TYR A 212 5.82 -0.07 7.28
N ARG A 213 4.58 0.28 6.88
CA ARG A 213 4.13 1.65 6.64
C ARG A 213 2.70 1.89 7.17
N TYR A 214 1.85 2.39 6.29
CA TYR A 214 0.43 2.71 6.51
C TYR A 214 -0.32 1.51 7.10
N ARG A 215 -1.07 1.72 8.18
CA ARG A 215 -1.80 0.69 8.94
C ARG A 215 -0.92 -0.48 9.43
N GLY A 216 0.39 -0.28 9.49
CA GLY A 216 1.31 -1.36 9.81
C GLY A 216 1.43 -2.43 8.71
N TYR A 217 0.93 -2.17 7.51
CA TYR A 217 1.03 -3.08 6.37
C TYR A 217 2.39 -2.99 5.69
N ARG A 218 2.73 -4.07 5.01
CA ARG A 218 3.97 -4.20 4.28
C ARG A 218 3.85 -3.53 2.90
N TYR A 219 4.64 -2.51 2.66
CA TYR A 219 4.73 -1.79 1.39
C TYR A 219 5.84 -2.36 0.51
N ASP A 220 5.51 -2.73 -0.70
CA ASP A 220 6.48 -3.15 -1.71
C ASP A 220 6.81 -1.95 -2.61
N THR A 221 7.95 -1.30 -2.36
CA THR A 221 8.44 -0.15 -3.14
C THR A 221 8.56 -0.43 -4.63
N ASP A 222 8.87 -1.69 -4.99
CA ASP A 222 9.03 -2.10 -6.39
C ASP A 222 7.69 -2.10 -7.15
N SER A 223 6.59 -2.43 -6.49
CA SER A 223 5.26 -2.50 -7.12
C SER A 223 4.36 -1.31 -6.77
N GLY A 224 4.67 -0.55 -5.71
CA GLY A 224 3.80 0.48 -5.17
C GLY A 224 2.57 -0.04 -4.42
N LEU A 225 2.55 -1.32 -4.07
CA LEU A 225 1.42 -1.98 -3.44
C LEU A 225 1.69 -2.30 -1.97
N TYR A 226 0.63 -2.25 -1.16
CA TYR A 226 0.65 -2.85 0.18
C TYR A 226 0.25 -4.32 0.11
N TYR A 227 1.00 -5.18 0.78
CA TYR A 227 0.69 -6.59 0.95
C TYR A 227 0.00 -6.82 2.29
N LEU A 228 -1.25 -7.29 2.25
CA LEU A 228 -2.11 -7.58 3.38
C LEU A 228 -2.36 -9.10 3.51
N GLN A 229 -1.33 -9.91 3.32
CA GLN A 229 -1.38 -11.39 3.31
C GLN A 229 -2.25 -11.96 2.18
N SER A 230 -3.58 -11.90 2.31
CA SER A 230 -4.51 -12.44 1.30
C SER A 230 -4.77 -11.48 0.14
N ARG A 231 -4.51 -10.18 0.32
CA ARG A 231 -4.82 -9.15 -0.68
C ARG A 231 -3.67 -8.18 -0.89
N TYR A 232 -3.69 -7.54 -2.06
CA TYR A 232 -2.82 -6.42 -2.40
C TYR A 232 -3.66 -5.15 -2.54
N TYR A 233 -3.23 -4.09 -1.87
CA TYR A 233 -3.91 -2.80 -1.87
C TYR A 233 -3.09 -1.77 -2.64
N ASN A 234 -3.75 -1.06 -3.55
CA ASN A 234 -3.16 0.04 -4.28
C ASN A 234 -3.56 1.38 -3.62
N PRO A 235 -2.64 2.08 -2.95
CA PRO A 235 -2.95 3.33 -2.27
C PRO A 235 -3.28 4.48 -3.24
N GLU A 236 -2.81 4.41 -4.50
CA GLU A 236 -3.12 5.40 -5.52
C GLU A 236 -4.61 5.39 -5.86
N TRP A 237 -5.22 4.19 -5.95
CA TRP A 237 -6.65 4.04 -6.23
C TRP A 237 -7.51 4.05 -4.97
N GLY A 238 -6.90 3.79 -3.81
CA GLY A 238 -7.63 3.54 -2.56
C GLY A 238 -8.38 2.21 -2.58
N ARG A 239 -7.89 1.19 -3.33
CA ARG A 239 -8.60 -0.08 -3.56
C ARG A 239 -7.67 -1.30 -3.57
N PHE A 240 -8.25 -2.46 -3.27
CA PHE A 240 -7.60 -3.74 -3.53
C PHE A 240 -7.55 -4.03 -5.01
N ILE A 241 -6.49 -4.73 -5.46
CA ILE A 241 -6.30 -5.12 -6.86
C ILE A 241 -6.70 -6.58 -7.14
N ASN A 242 -7.09 -7.32 -6.11
CA ASN A 242 -7.55 -8.69 -6.21
C ASN A 242 -8.86 -8.90 -5.44
N PHE A 243 -9.57 -9.92 -5.85
CA PHE A 243 -10.85 -10.33 -5.27
C PHE A 243 -10.71 -10.73 -3.80
N ASP A 244 -11.76 -10.50 -3.02
CA ASP A 244 -11.86 -10.99 -1.64
C ASP A 244 -12.46 -12.40 -1.61
N ASN A 245 -11.96 -13.26 -0.73
CA ASN A 245 -12.54 -14.58 -0.52
C ASN A 245 -13.71 -14.46 0.47
N TYR A 246 -14.86 -14.05 -0.02
CA TYR A 246 -16.07 -14.29 0.72
C TYR A 246 -16.45 -15.76 0.52
N GLU A 247 -16.20 -16.62 1.49
CA GLU A 247 -17.01 -17.80 1.68
C GLU A 247 -18.42 -17.27 1.91
N HIS A 248 -19.35 -17.65 1.03
CA HIS A 248 -20.73 -17.20 1.06
C HIS A 248 -21.43 -17.67 2.34
N ASP A 249 -21.30 -16.91 3.40
CA ASP A 249 -22.32 -16.87 4.42
C ASP A 249 -23.26 -15.70 4.08
N PHE A 250 -24.35 -16.02 3.37
CA PHE A 250 -25.39 -15.06 3.00
C PHE A 250 -26.07 -14.39 4.21
N SER A 251 -25.72 -14.78 5.44
CA SER A 251 -26.23 -14.20 6.68
C SER A 251 -25.51 -12.90 7.11
N VAL A 252 -24.38 -12.53 6.49
CA VAL A 252 -23.56 -11.36 6.90
C VAL A 252 -23.62 -10.20 5.88
N LEU A 253 -24.43 -10.32 4.83
CA LEU A 253 -24.49 -9.30 3.75
C LEU A 253 -25.04 -7.93 4.19
N TYR A 254 -25.42 -7.73 5.46
CA TYR A 254 -26.00 -6.48 5.97
C TYR A 254 -25.07 -5.66 6.89
N LEU A 255 -23.85 -6.09 7.16
CA LEU A 255 -23.03 -5.45 8.22
C LEU A 255 -21.68 -4.85 7.78
N VAL A 256 -21.26 -4.91 6.53
CA VAL A 256 -19.93 -4.41 6.12
C VAL A 256 -19.99 -3.14 5.26
N GLY A 257 -21.18 -2.58 5.04
CA GLY A 257 -21.36 -1.31 4.31
C GLY A 257 -21.05 -0.04 5.12
N PHE A 258 -20.67 -0.12 6.41
CA PHE A 258 -20.63 1.07 7.28
C PHE A 258 -19.37 1.26 8.12
N LEU A 259 -18.22 0.73 7.73
CA LEU A 259 -16.96 1.00 8.45
C LEU A 259 -15.80 1.38 7.51
N ALA A 260 -16.04 2.40 6.69
CA ALA A 260 -15.02 3.17 6.01
C ALA A 260 -15.33 4.66 6.15
N ILE A 261 -15.28 5.15 7.41
CA ILE A 261 -15.12 6.57 7.73
C ILE A 261 -13.89 6.71 8.61
#